data_5e5fcf65e14039b745e31820355ed401
#
_entry.id   5e5fcf65e14039b745e31820355ed401
#
_cell.length_a   1.000
_cell.length_b   1.000
_cell.length_c   1.000
_cell.angle_alpha   90.00
_cell.angle_beta   90.00
_cell.angle_gamma   90.00
#
_symmetry.space_group_name_H-M   'P 1'
#
loop_
_entity.id
_entity.type
_entity.pdbx_description
1 polymer ?
#
loop_
_entity_poly.entity_id
_entity_poly.type
_entity_poly.pdbx_seq_one_letter_code
_entity_poly.pdbx_strand_id
1 'polypeptide(L)'
;MTRPVSLKKRILIPLFIVGWVIFAIGGYFLNNIETRQRHETVQQQAVAMQNHLQAALKSKSEAMASSLDFIARDSQLLSALKAGDRQRLLELAAPVYERLNIQNNITHFYFHDTKRVNLLRVHKPEKHDDSINRFTALGAEETGELFSGLELGPLGTFTLRSVFPVVEQGQLIGYIELGQEIDAIIDQAHSMFSVELLLLIHKQYLVQRDWEEGMRMLARPFDWQQLSASVLVSRSLHDLPTDLLNAVDREYSDAEIRVRDGVGLDGLNYWSATIPVNDAGGRSVASLVMLHDMTAIMESSKKETLLFFALSTAISWSLFALFWVVLGRAEEELARPESSYWQRVRRVPERLNSH
;
A
#
# COMPACT_ATOMS: atom_id res chain seq x y z
N MET A 1 8.14 50.48 -47.77
CA MET A 1 9.33 50.65 -46.92
C MET A 1 9.07 49.98 -45.57
N THR A 2 9.58 48.80 -45.38
CA THR A 2 9.49 48.09 -44.10
C THR A 2 10.50 48.72 -43.13
N ARG A 3 10.02 49.27 -42.01
CA ARG A 3 10.88 49.78 -40.94
C ARG A 3 11.82 48.68 -40.48
N PRO A 4 13.14 48.90 -40.38
CA PRO A 4 14.06 47.88 -39.87
C PRO A 4 13.69 47.54 -38.43
N VAL A 5 13.47 46.24 -38.19
CA VAL A 5 13.19 45.73 -36.84
C VAL A 5 14.40 46.03 -35.96
N SER A 6 14.22 46.74 -34.82
CA SER A 6 15.30 47.14 -33.96
C SER A 6 16.11 45.90 -33.50
N LEU A 7 17.42 46.05 -33.39
CA LEU A 7 18.35 44.98 -32.98
C LEU A 7 17.95 44.38 -31.64
N LYS A 8 17.45 45.20 -30.71
CA LYS A 8 16.89 44.79 -29.39
C LYS A 8 15.85 43.70 -29.57
N LYS A 9 14.83 43.91 -30.42
CA LYS A 9 13.73 42.95 -30.61
C LYS A 9 14.20 41.65 -31.25
N ARG A 10 15.18 41.72 -32.17
CA ARG A 10 15.74 40.53 -32.82
C ARG A 10 16.53 39.63 -31.89
N ILE A 11 17.16 40.20 -30.85
CA ILE A 11 17.99 39.42 -29.87
C ILE A 11 17.18 39.06 -28.65
N LEU A 12 16.44 39.99 -28.03
CA LEU A 12 15.78 39.76 -26.75
C LEU A 12 14.58 38.83 -26.83
N ILE A 13 13.77 38.89 -27.91
CA ILE A 13 12.60 38.02 -28.02
C ILE A 13 12.99 36.53 -28.10
N PRO A 14 13.93 36.12 -28.98
CA PRO A 14 14.38 34.71 -28.98
C PRO A 14 15.02 34.31 -27.66
N LEU A 15 15.85 35.16 -27.05
CA LEU A 15 16.50 34.85 -25.76
C LEU A 15 15.48 34.66 -24.66
N PHE A 16 14.45 35.48 -24.60
CA PHE A 16 13.36 35.38 -23.66
C PHE A 16 12.56 34.07 -23.83
N ILE A 17 12.26 33.70 -25.09
CA ILE A 17 11.58 32.43 -25.43
C ILE A 17 12.43 31.23 -24.99
N VAL A 18 13.73 31.24 -25.30
CA VAL A 18 14.65 30.16 -24.85
C VAL A 18 14.71 30.05 -23.35
N GLY A 19 14.77 31.17 -22.64
CA GLY A 19 14.71 31.18 -21.16
C GLY A 19 13.44 30.52 -20.62
N TRP A 20 12.28 30.85 -21.18
CA TRP A 20 11.00 30.24 -20.80
C TRP A 20 10.93 28.75 -21.10
N VAL A 21 11.48 28.33 -22.24
CA VAL A 21 11.56 26.88 -22.57
C VAL A 21 12.43 26.14 -21.56
N ILE A 22 13.57 26.72 -21.16
CA ILE A 22 14.44 26.12 -20.14
C ILE A 22 13.71 25.99 -18.78
N PHE A 23 12.97 27.04 -18.36
CA PHE A 23 12.18 26.97 -17.12
C PHE A 23 11.02 25.98 -17.22
N ALA A 24 10.35 25.88 -18.35
CA ALA A 24 9.30 24.89 -18.56
C ALA A 24 9.85 23.45 -18.48
N ILE A 25 11.01 23.20 -19.11
CA ILE A 25 11.71 21.91 -19.01
C ILE A 25 12.12 21.64 -17.56
N GLY A 26 12.69 22.61 -16.85
CA GLY A 26 13.06 22.50 -15.43
C GLY A 26 11.86 22.14 -14.55
N GLY A 27 10.74 22.84 -14.71
CA GLY A 27 9.49 22.55 -14.00
C GLY A 27 8.93 21.14 -14.27
N TYR A 28 9.00 20.70 -15.53
CA TYR A 28 8.63 19.33 -15.90
C TYR A 28 9.51 18.29 -15.21
N PHE A 29 10.84 18.50 -15.19
CA PHE A 29 11.76 17.59 -14.50
C PHE A 29 11.52 17.55 -12.98
N LEU A 30 11.31 18.71 -12.36
CA LEU A 30 11.00 18.78 -10.91
C LEU A 30 9.74 17.97 -10.58
N ASN A 31 8.65 18.21 -11.33
CA ASN A 31 7.40 17.48 -11.13
C ASN A 31 7.58 15.96 -11.32
N ASN A 32 8.40 15.55 -12.29
CA ASN A 32 8.64 14.12 -12.57
C ASN A 32 9.47 13.46 -11.45
N ILE A 33 10.46 14.17 -10.89
CA ILE A 33 11.26 13.72 -9.76
C ILE A 33 10.36 13.55 -8.52
N GLU A 34 9.54 14.55 -8.21
CA GLU A 34 8.61 14.49 -7.08
C GLU A 34 7.61 13.33 -7.19
N THR A 35 7.04 13.11 -8.39
CA THR A 35 6.11 12.00 -8.62
C THR A 35 6.79 10.65 -8.41
N ARG A 36 8.04 10.49 -8.86
CA ARG A 36 8.83 9.28 -8.61
C ARG A 36 9.11 9.07 -7.13
N GLN A 37 9.52 10.10 -6.42
CA GLN A 37 9.79 10.03 -4.98
C GLN A 37 8.54 9.64 -4.18
N ARG A 38 7.37 10.18 -4.55
CA ARG A 38 6.08 9.79 -3.93
C ARG A 38 5.78 8.32 -4.19
N HIS A 39 5.94 7.87 -5.42
CA HIS A 39 5.73 6.47 -5.78
C HIS A 39 6.65 5.54 -4.98
N GLU A 40 7.94 5.87 -4.90
CA GLU A 40 8.92 5.11 -4.11
C GLU A 40 8.56 5.10 -2.62
N THR A 41 8.10 6.22 -2.07
CA THR A 41 7.68 6.30 -0.65
C THR A 41 6.50 5.38 -0.36
N VAL A 42 5.45 5.41 -1.19
CA VAL A 42 4.27 4.55 -1.02
C VAL A 42 4.64 3.08 -1.23
N GLN A 43 5.50 2.78 -2.20
CA GLN A 43 6.02 1.43 -2.44
C GLN A 43 6.80 0.90 -1.23
N GLN A 44 7.69 1.72 -0.65
CA GLN A 44 8.46 1.34 0.54
C GLN A 44 7.55 1.10 1.75
N GLN A 45 6.54 1.94 1.95
CA GLN A 45 5.56 1.75 3.03
C GLN A 45 4.74 0.46 2.83
N ALA A 46 4.33 0.16 1.60
CA ALA A 46 3.60 -1.07 1.29
C ALA A 46 4.47 -2.33 1.55
N VAL A 47 5.75 -2.30 1.17
CA VAL A 47 6.71 -3.36 1.48
C VAL A 47 6.91 -3.49 3.00
N ALA A 48 7.05 -2.37 3.71
CA ALA A 48 7.19 -2.38 5.17
C ALA A 48 5.94 -2.95 5.85
N MET A 49 4.75 -2.61 5.36
CA MET A 49 3.49 -3.18 5.84
C MET A 49 3.40 -4.69 5.58
N GLN A 50 3.73 -5.14 4.37
CA GLN A 50 3.76 -6.56 4.04
C GLN A 50 4.69 -7.34 4.97
N ASN A 51 5.91 -6.83 5.19
CA ASN A 51 6.86 -7.43 6.10
C ASN A 51 6.36 -7.44 7.55
N HIS A 52 5.72 -6.36 7.99
CA HIS A 52 5.10 -6.30 9.33
C HIS A 52 4.00 -7.35 9.49
N LEU A 53 3.10 -7.46 8.52
CA LEU A 53 2.04 -8.48 8.55
C LEU A 53 2.62 -9.90 8.59
N GLN A 54 3.61 -10.19 7.76
CA GLN A 54 4.29 -11.50 7.76
C GLN A 54 4.97 -11.79 9.11
N ALA A 55 5.66 -10.79 9.69
CA ALA A 55 6.28 -10.92 11.01
C ALA A 55 5.25 -11.12 12.13
N ALA A 56 4.13 -10.40 12.09
CA ALA A 56 3.04 -10.55 13.05
C ALA A 56 2.39 -11.94 12.95
N LEU A 57 2.08 -12.41 11.75
CA LEU A 57 1.54 -13.76 11.50
C LEU A 57 2.51 -14.83 12.01
N LYS A 58 3.81 -14.69 11.70
CA LYS A 58 4.84 -15.62 12.18
C LYS A 58 4.93 -15.63 13.71
N SER A 59 4.99 -14.47 14.36
CA SER A 59 5.04 -14.37 15.83
C SER A 59 3.82 -14.99 16.48
N LYS A 60 2.62 -14.81 15.91
CA LYS A 60 1.39 -15.44 16.41
C LYS A 60 1.39 -16.96 16.20
N SER A 61 1.90 -17.44 15.07
CA SER A 61 2.08 -18.87 14.82
C SER A 61 3.03 -19.52 15.83
N GLU A 62 4.15 -18.87 16.14
CA GLU A 62 5.12 -19.35 17.14
C GLU A 62 4.51 -19.39 18.56
N ALA A 63 3.68 -18.41 18.92
CA ALA A 63 2.95 -18.41 20.19
C ALA A 63 1.91 -19.54 20.24
N MET A 64 1.18 -19.79 19.15
CA MET A 64 0.26 -20.94 19.06
C MET A 64 1.02 -22.28 19.11
N ALA A 65 2.16 -22.37 18.44
CA ALA A 65 3.03 -23.56 18.49
C ALA A 65 3.46 -23.89 19.91
N SER A 66 3.90 -22.89 20.67
CA SER A 66 4.28 -23.05 22.09
C SER A 66 3.09 -23.51 22.96
N SER A 67 1.89 -22.97 22.68
CA SER A 67 0.67 -23.38 23.37
C SER A 67 0.28 -24.83 23.05
N LEU A 68 0.39 -25.21 21.75
CA LEU A 68 0.12 -26.58 21.28
C LEU A 68 1.09 -27.59 21.86
N ASP A 69 2.39 -27.28 21.94
CA ASP A 69 3.39 -28.13 22.56
C ASP A 69 3.07 -28.36 24.06
N PHE A 70 2.60 -27.34 24.77
CA PHE A 70 2.18 -27.45 26.14
C PHE A 70 0.92 -28.32 26.28
N ILE A 71 -0.11 -28.10 25.46
CA ILE A 71 -1.37 -28.87 25.46
C ILE A 71 -1.10 -30.33 25.11
N ALA A 72 -0.22 -30.61 24.18
CA ALA A 72 0.16 -31.95 23.75
C ALA A 72 0.95 -32.77 24.79
N ARG A 73 1.29 -32.19 25.95
CA ARG A 73 1.92 -32.90 27.10
C ARG A 73 0.91 -33.33 28.16
N ASP A 74 -0.35 -32.91 28.05
CA ASP A 74 -1.39 -33.29 28.99
C ASP A 74 -1.87 -34.73 28.73
N SER A 75 -1.46 -35.67 29.57
CA SER A 75 -1.77 -37.09 29.43
C SER A 75 -3.28 -37.40 29.47
N GLN A 76 -4.08 -36.60 30.16
CA GLN A 76 -5.54 -36.78 30.20
C GLN A 76 -6.16 -36.36 28.85
N LEU A 77 -5.73 -35.23 28.31
CA LEU A 77 -6.17 -34.80 26.96
C LEU A 77 -5.77 -35.82 25.88
N LEU A 78 -4.51 -36.31 25.94
CA LEU A 78 -4.04 -37.32 24.98
C LEU A 78 -4.81 -38.64 25.10
N SER A 79 -5.10 -39.10 26.31
CA SER A 79 -5.90 -40.32 26.51
C SER A 79 -7.32 -40.16 25.98
N ALA A 80 -7.96 -39.01 26.19
CA ALA A 80 -9.29 -38.70 25.67
C ALA A 80 -9.29 -38.56 24.14
N LEU A 81 -8.24 -37.94 23.55
CA LEU A 81 -8.06 -37.84 22.09
C LEU A 81 -7.95 -39.23 21.45
N LYS A 82 -7.08 -40.08 22.02
CA LYS A 82 -6.86 -41.45 21.55
C LYS A 82 -8.12 -42.32 21.65
N ALA A 83 -8.93 -42.11 22.68
CA ALA A 83 -10.21 -42.81 22.88
C ALA A 83 -11.35 -42.25 21.98
N GLY A 84 -11.16 -41.07 21.37
CA GLY A 84 -12.24 -40.33 20.68
C GLY A 84 -13.34 -39.85 21.65
N ASP A 85 -13.02 -39.70 22.96
CA ASP A 85 -13.98 -39.28 23.97
C ASP A 85 -14.20 -37.76 23.90
N ARG A 86 -15.17 -37.36 23.11
CA ARG A 86 -15.53 -35.97 22.86
C ARG A 86 -15.94 -35.23 24.14
N GLN A 87 -16.72 -35.90 25.01
CA GLN A 87 -17.20 -35.26 26.20
C GLN A 87 -16.02 -34.96 27.17
N ARG A 88 -15.14 -35.95 27.33
CA ARG A 88 -13.96 -35.79 28.19
C ARG A 88 -12.98 -34.74 27.62
N LEU A 89 -12.79 -34.70 26.27
CA LEU A 89 -12.02 -33.67 25.64
C LEU A 89 -12.59 -32.28 25.90
N LEU A 90 -13.91 -32.10 25.83
CA LEU A 90 -14.55 -30.82 26.07
C LEU A 90 -14.38 -30.39 27.54
N GLU A 91 -14.59 -31.28 28.49
CA GLU A 91 -14.41 -30.98 29.92
C GLU A 91 -13.00 -30.52 30.26
N LEU A 92 -11.98 -31.14 29.67
CA LEU A 92 -10.58 -30.83 29.89
C LEU A 92 -10.13 -29.58 29.13
N ALA A 93 -10.57 -29.40 27.86
CA ALA A 93 -10.11 -28.35 26.97
C ALA A 93 -10.86 -27.02 27.15
N ALA A 94 -12.11 -27.02 27.64
CA ALA A 94 -12.90 -25.79 27.76
C ALA A 94 -12.22 -24.73 28.67
N PRO A 95 -11.70 -25.04 29.87
CA PRO A 95 -11.01 -24.04 30.68
C PRO A 95 -9.67 -23.58 30.07
N VAL A 96 -9.01 -24.43 29.27
CA VAL A 96 -7.80 -24.07 28.54
C VAL A 96 -8.17 -23.08 27.41
N TYR A 97 -9.22 -23.39 26.66
CA TYR A 97 -9.72 -22.55 25.60
C TYR A 97 -10.13 -21.14 26.09
N GLU A 98 -10.89 -21.09 27.19
CA GLU A 98 -11.33 -19.82 27.78
C GLU A 98 -10.13 -18.90 28.06
N ARG A 99 -9.07 -19.48 28.68
CA ARG A 99 -7.83 -18.77 28.98
C ARG A 99 -7.10 -18.30 27.73
N LEU A 100 -6.94 -19.17 26.72
CA LEU A 100 -6.30 -18.84 25.43
C LEU A 100 -7.09 -17.80 24.65
N ASN A 101 -8.42 -17.86 24.72
CA ASN A 101 -9.28 -16.86 24.07
C ASN A 101 -9.07 -15.48 24.68
N ILE A 102 -9.14 -15.37 26.03
CA ILE A 102 -9.00 -14.07 26.72
C ILE A 102 -7.59 -13.49 26.58
N GLN A 103 -6.55 -14.32 26.73
CA GLN A 103 -5.16 -13.85 26.83
C GLN A 103 -4.48 -13.72 25.44
N ASN A 104 -4.83 -14.59 24.50
CA ASN A 104 -4.13 -14.74 23.22
C ASN A 104 -5.04 -14.52 22.01
N ASN A 105 -6.32 -14.19 22.21
CA ASN A 105 -7.33 -14.05 21.14
C ASN A 105 -7.47 -15.33 20.29
N ILE A 106 -7.28 -16.51 20.87
CA ILE A 106 -7.53 -17.78 20.17
C ILE A 106 -9.04 -17.95 20.02
N THR A 107 -9.51 -17.93 18.78
CA THR A 107 -10.94 -18.02 18.44
C THR A 107 -11.37 -19.44 18.09
N HIS A 108 -10.42 -20.30 17.77
CA HIS A 108 -10.66 -21.66 17.32
C HIS A 108 -9.76 -22.64 18.07
N PHE A 109 -10.35 -23.74 18.56
CA PHE A 109 -9.62 -24.84 19.18
C PHE A 109 -10.30 -26.15 18.77
N TYR A 110 -9.53 -27.06 18.13
CA TYR A 110 -10.04 -28.32 17.59
C TYR A 110 -9.19 -29.50 18.02
N PHE A 111 -9.86 -30.66 18.04
CA PHE A 111 -9.24 -31.98 18.09
C PHE A 111 -9.70 -32.79 16.90
N HIS A 112 -8.77 -33.39 16.17
CA HIS A 112 -9.04 -34.25 15.01
C HIS A 112 -8.48 -35.64 15.25
N ASP A 113 -9.12 -36.65 14.66
CA ASP A 113 -8.59 -38.00 14.60
C ASP A 113 -7.40 -38.12 13.65
N THR A 114 -6.86 -39.34 13.50
CA THR A 114 -5.73 -39.64 12.62
C THR A 114 -6.03 -39.46 11.12
N LYS A 115 -7.30 -39.33 10.73
CA LYS A 115 -7.78 -39.11 9.36
C LYS A 115 -8.26 -37.69 9.15
N ARG A 116 -7.92 -36.77 10.06
CA ARG A 116 -8.36 -35.37 10.04
C ARG A 116 -9.89 -35.20 10.14
N VAL A 117 -10.61 -36.21 10.68
CA VAL A 117 -12.02 -36.04 11.04
C VAL A 117 -12.09 -35.23 12.32
N ASN A 118 -12.87 -34.18 12.31
CA ASN A 118 -13.02 -33.33 13.48
C ASN A 118 -13.80 -34.04 14.59
N LEU A 119 -13.12 -34.35 15.67
CA LEU A 119 -13.72 -34.94 16.86
C LEU A 119 -14.45 -33.89 17.70
N LEU A 120 -13.83 -32.73 17.88
CA LEU A 120 -14.35 -31.67 18.74
C LEU A 120 -13.89 -30.31 18.27
N ARG A 121 -14.83 -29.37 18.15
CA ARG A 121 -14.58 -27.92 18.19
C ARG A 121 -14.89 -27.42 19.61
N VAL A 122 -13.88 -27.05 20.38
CA VAL A 122 -14.09 -26.59 21.75
C VAL A 122 -14.95 -25.32 21.80
N HIS A 123 -14.75 -24.42 20.82
CA HIS A 123 -15.52 -23.18 20.67
C HIS A 123 -16.93 -23.38 20.08
N LYS A 124 -17.24 -24.57 19.51
CA LYS A 124 -18.53 -24.88 18.88
C LYS A 124 -18.81 -26.40 18.91
N PRO A 125 -19.06 -26.94 20.11
CA PRO A 125 -19.09 -28.39 20.33
C PRO A 125 -20.15 -29.17 19.53
N GLU A 126 -21.21 -28.50 19.09
CA GLU A 126 -22.31 -29.06 18.30
C GLU A 126 -21.92 -29.37 16.85
N LYS A 127 -20.79 -28.79 16.35
CA LYS A 127 -20.28 -29.06 14.99
C LYS A 127 -19.08 -30.00 15.05
N HIS A 128 -19.26 -31.22 14.58
CA HIS A 128 -18.25 -32.29 14.62
C HIS A 128 -18.46 -33.29 13.45
N ASP A 129 -17.57 -34.29 13.33
CA ASP A 129 -17.61 -35.41 12.38
C ASP A 129 -17.41 -35.02 10.90
N ASP A 130 -17.01 -33.79 10.60
CA ASP A 130 -16.62 -33.37 9.26
C ASP A 130 -15.11 -33.55 9.00
N SER A 131 -14.76 -33.89 7.76
CA SER A 131 -13.36 -34.01 7.33
C SER A 131 -12.73 -32.65 7.10
N ILE A 132 -11.55 -32.44 7.65
CA ILE A 132 -10.81 -31.18 7.55
C ILE A 132 -9.79 -31.27 6.41
N ASN A 133 -10.07 -30.55 5.32
CA ASN A 133 -9.25 -30.54 4.10
C ASN A 133 -8.60 -29.15 3.86
N ARG A 134 -8.23 -28.46 4.94
CA ARG A 134 -7.48 -27.20 4.88
C ARG A 134 -6.00 -27.47 4.63
N PHE A 135 -5.31 -26.51 4.00
CA PHE A 135 -3.88 -26.63 3.70
C PHE A 135 -3.02 -26.86 4.95
N THR A 136 -3.37 -26.20 6.06
CA THR A 136 -2.65 -26.37 7.31
C THR A 136 -2.78 -27.79 7.89
N ALA A 137 -3.96 -28.39 7.81
CA ALA A 137 -4.18 -29.76 8.26
C ALA A 137 -3.52 -30.79 7.32
N LEU A 138 -3.59 -30.56 6.01
CA LEU A 138 -2.91 -31.39 5.00
C LEU A 138 -1.39 -31.28 5.12
N GLY A 139 -0.86 -30.08 5.34
CA GLY A 139 0.57 -29.88 5.56
C GLY A 139 1.10 -30.55 6.82
N ALA A 140 0.32 -30.53 7.92
CA ALA A 140 0.68 -31.25 9.14
C ALA A 140 0.65 -32.79 8.95
N GLU A 141 -0.28 -33.30 8.15
CA GLU A 141 -0.32 -34.73 7.78
C GLU A 141 0.87 -35.14 6.91
N GLU A 142 1.19 -34.34 5.89
CA GLU A 142 2.26 -34.60 4.92
C GLU A 142 3.66 -34.54 5.57
N THR A 143 3.89 -33.53 6.41
CA THR A 143 5.21 -33.30 7.03
C THR A 143 5.41 -34.11 8.30
N GLY A 144 4.33 -34.51 9.00
CA GLY A 144 4.39 -35.09 10.33
C GLY A 144 4.87 -34.10 11.41
N GLU A 145 4.89 -32.82 11.10
CA GLU A 145 5.34 -31.73 11.96
C GLU A 145 4.25 -30.66 12.10
N LEU A 146 4.42 -29.74 13.06
CA LEU A 146 3.56 -28.59 13.20
C LEU A 146 3.56 -27.78 11.90
N PHE A 147 2.36 -27.51 11.37
CA PHE A 147 2.18 -26.69 10.18
C PHE A 147 1.27 -25.50 10.49
N SER A 148 1.71 -24.30 10.11
CA SER A 148 0.97 -23.06 10.38
C SER A 148 0.81 -22.24 9.12
N GLY A 149 -0.29 -21.52 9.02
CA GLY A 149 -0.52 -20.59 7.91
C GLY A 149 -1.89 -19.94 7.97
N LEU A 150 -2.08 -18.98 7.08
CA LEU A 150 -3.34 -18.28 6.90
C LEU A 150 -4.31 -19.13 6.08
N GLU A 151 -5.53 -19.28 6.53
CA GLU A 151 -6.59 -20.00 5.82
C GLU A 151 -7.77 -19.08 5.52
N LEU A 152 -8.23 -19.10 4.28
CA LEU A 152 -9.49 -18.48 3.91
C LEU A 152 -10.63 -19.48 4.20
N GLY A 153 -11.50 -19.12 5.14
CA GLY A 153 -12.71 -19.89 5.45
C GLY A 153 -13.81 -19.73 4.39
N PRO A 154 -14.71 -20.70 4.25
CA PRO A 154 -15.80 -20.64 3.27
C PRO A 154 -16.77 -19.47 3.51
N LEU A 155 -16.81 -18.95 4.72
CA LEU A 155 -17.63 -17.79 5.11
C LEU A 155 -16.96 -16.44 4.84
N GLY A 156 -15.77 -16.43 4.21
CA GLY A 156 -15.05 -15.21 3.90
C GLY A 156 -14.32 -14.60 5.09
N THR A 157 -13.91 -15.42 6.04
CA THR A 157 -13.06 -15.04 7.18
C THR A 157 -11.65 -15.58 7.00
N PHE A 158 -10.67 -14.80 7.46
CA PHE A 158 -9.29 -15.24 7.52
C PHE A 158 -8.91 -15.67 8.92
N THR A 159 -8.42 -16.90 9.04
CA THR A 159 -7.94 -17.46 10.29
C THR A 159 -6.49 -17.90 10.14
N LEU A 160 -5.59 -17.38 10.95
CA LEU A 160 -4.27 -17.95 11.15
C LEU A 160 -4.41 -19.24 11.96
N ARG A 161 -3.95 -20.36 11.41
CA ARG A 161 -4.09 -21.69 12.01
C ARG A 161 -2.74 -22.33 12.23
N SER A 162 -2.64 -23.09 13.32
CA SER A 162 -1.51 -23.96 13.62
C SER A 162 -2.05 -25.35 13.95
N VAL A 163 -1.61 -26.36 13.23
CA VAL A 163 -2.03 -27.75 13.36
C VAL A 163 -0.82 -28.57 13.83
N PHE A 164 -0.97 -29.25 14.96
CA PHE A 164 0.07 -30.05 15.59
C PHE A 164 -0.30 -31.52 15.54
N PRO A 165 0.50 -32.39 14.87
CA PRO A 165 0.31 -33.84 14.91
C PRO A 165 0.76 -34.38 16.26
N VAL A 166 -0.11 -35.08 16.95
CA VAL A 166 0.16 -35.67 18.26
C VAL A 166 0.63 -37.10 18.07
N VAL A 167 1.89 -37.34 18.45
CA VAL A 167 2.53 -38.66 18.30
C VAL A 167 2.84 -39.23 19.69
N GLU A 168 2.35 -40.43 19.98
CA GLU A 168 2.64 -41.15 21.20
C GLU A 168 3.36 -42.47 20.85
N GLN A 169 4.53 -42.71 21.45
CA GLN A 169 5.36 -43.92 21.20
C GLN A 169 5.62 -44.18 19.68
N GLY A 170 5.79 -43.11 18.88
CA GLY A 170 6.01 -43.20 17.44
C GLY A 170 4.74 -43.43 16.61
N GLN A 171 3.57 -43.46 17.22
CA GLN A 171 2.29 -43.62 16.52
C GLN A 171 1.50 -42.32 16.58
N LEU A 172 1.00 -41.86 15.43
CA LEU A 172 0.06 -40.74 15.36
C LEU A 172 -1.25 -41.12 16.04
N ILE A 173 -1.74 -40.30 16.98
CA ILE A 173 -3.00 -40.48 17.68
C ILE A 173 -4.07 -39.44 17.28
N GLY A 174 -3.71 -38.39 16.60
CA GLY A 174 -4.60 -37.33 16.11
C GLY A 174 -3.89 -36.01 15.95
N TYR A 175 -4.67 -34.94 15.80
CA TYR A 175 -4.15 -33.57 15.65
C TYR A 175 -4.84 -32.63 16.61
N ILE A 176 -4.09 -31.64 17.08
CA ILE A 176 -4.62 -30.50 17.85
C ILE A 176 -4.42 -29.24 17.01
N GLU A 177 -5.46 -28.43 16.87
CA GLU A 177 -5.43 -27.21 16.06
C GLU A 177 -5.87 -26.01 16.91
N LEU A 178 -5.09 -24.93 16.85
CA LEU A 178 -5.47 -23.60 17.31
C LEU A 178 -5.62 -22.65 16.12
N GLY A 179 -6.54 -21.69 16.26
CA GLY A 179 -6.73 -20.67 15.25
C GLY A 179 -7.09 -19.31 15.85
N GLN A 180 -6.64 -18.25 15.16
CA GLN A 180 -6.89 -16.86 15.52
C GLN A 180 -7.34 -16.10 14.28
N GLU A 181 -8.42 -15.30 14.39
CA GLU A 181 -8.83 -14.36 13.36
C GLU A 181 -7.80 -13.24 13.21
N ILE A 182 -7.58 -12.76 11.96
CA ILE A 182 -6.52 -11.78 11.68
C ILE A 182 -6.98 -10.32 11.80
N ASP A 183 -8.24 -10.06 12.08
CA ASP A 183 -8.78 -8.69 12.16
C ASP A 183 -7.94 -7.80 13.08
N ALA A 184 -7.59 -8.29 14.26
CA ALA A 184 -6.75 -7.54 15.21
C ALA A 184 -5.34 -7.21 14.67
N ILE A 185 -4.78 -8.05 13.80
CA ILE A 185 -3.48 -7.79 13.15
C ILE A 185 -3.62 -6.67 12.13
N ILE A 186 -4.71 -6.66 11.36
CA ILE A 186 -5.02 -5.61 10.39
C ILE A 186 -5.27 -4.27 11.09
N ASP A 187 -6.05 -4.26 12.19
CA ASP A 187 -6.32 -3.06 13.00
C ASP A 187 -5.03 -2.48 13.61
N GLN A 188 -4.13 -3.34 14.06
CA GLN A 188 -2.82 -2.92 14.55
C GLN A 188 -1.97 -2.30 13.44
N ALA A 189 -1.97 -2.89 12.24
CA ALA A 189 -1.25 -2.36 11.09
C ALA A 189 -1.81 -1.00 10.66
N HIS A 190 -3.15 -0.85 10.60
CA HIS A 190 -3.81 0.43 10.35
C HIS A 190 -3.30 1.52 11.31
N SER A 191 -3.33 1.24 12.61
CA SER A 191 -2.90 2.20 13.64
C SER A 191 -1.41 2.53 13.56
N MET A 192 -0.56 1.54 13.29
CA MET A 192 0.90 1.70 13.26
C MET A 192 1.39 2.51 12.05
N PHE A 193 0.81 2.27 10.87
CA PHE A 193 1.24 2.92 9.63
C PHE A 193 0.49 4.22 9.35
N SER A 194 -0.57 4.53 10.12
CA SER A 194 -1.42 5.72 9.94
C SER A 194 -1.95 5.84 8.50
N VAL A 195 -2.41 4.73 7.95
CA VAL A 195 -2.96 4.60 6.59
C VAL A 195 -4.31 3.91 6.66
N GLU A 196 -5.19 4.20 5.70
CA GLU A 196 -6.45 3.49 5.60
C GLU A 196 -6.24 2.13 4.92
N LEU A 197 -6.97 1.11 5.40
CA LEU A 197 -6.85 -0.26 4.91
C LEU A 197 -8.20 -0.80 4.43
N LEU A 198 -8.15 -1.53 3.30
CA LEU A 198 -9.28 -2.30 2.77
C LEU A 198 -8.83 -3.74 2.57
N LEU A 199 -9.63 -4.71 3.01
CA LEU A 199 -9.39 -6.12 2.73
C LEU A 199 -10.40 -6.60 1.69
N LEU A 200 -9.89 -7.00 0.51
CA LEU A 200 -10.65 -7.51 -0.61
C LEU A 200 -10.37 -9.01 -0.77
N ILE A 201 -11.40 -9.86 -0.74
CA ILE A 201 -11.25 -11.29 -1.04
C ILE A 201 -11.69 -11.55 -2.48
N HIS A 202 -10.91 -12.35 -3.21
CA HIS A 202 -11.20 -12.66 -4.60
C HIS A 202 -12.35 -13.66 -4.70
N LYS A 203 -13.40 -13.33 -5.47
CA LYS A 203 -14.64 -14.12 -5.60
C LYS A 203 -14.42 -15.54 -6.09
N GLN A 204 -13.36 -15.79 -6.88
CA GLN A 204 -13.04 -17.13 -7.38
C GLN A 204 -12.77 -18.16 -6.27
N TYR A 205 -12.49 -17.70 -5.03
CA TYR A 205 -12.26 -18.57 -3.87
C TYR A 205 -13.47 -18.64 -2.94
N LEU A 206 -14.58 -17.99 -3.28
CA LEU A 206 -15.78 -17.91 -2.45
C LEU A 206 -17.01 -18.47 -3.19
N VAL A 207 -17.93 -19.02 -2.42
CA VAL A 207 -19.30 -19.29 -2.85
C VAL A 207 -20.18 -18.18 -2.32
N GLN A 208 -20.89 -17.45 -3.19
CA GLN A 208 -21.67 -16.27 -2.82
C GLN A 208 -22.59 -16.52 -1.62
N ARG A 209 -23.39 -17.60 -1.67
CA ARG A 209 -24.35 -17.95 -0.60
C ARG A 209 -23.66 -18.10 0.76
N ASP A 210 -22.55 -18.82 0.77
CA ASP A 210 -21.83 -19.16 2.00
C ASP A 210 -21.13 -17.91 2.58
N TRP A 211 -20.59 -17.06 1.71
CA TRP A 211 -20.02 -15.76 2.09
C TRP A 211 -21.08 -14.81 2.67
N GLU A 212 -22.26 -14.68 2.02
CA GLU A 212 -23.35 -13.86 2.51
C GLU A 212 -23.87 -14.37 3.87
N GLU A 213 -23.92 -15.68 4.09
CA GLU A 213 -24.26 -16.26 5.39
C GLU A 213 -23.22 -15.88 6.44
N GLY A 214 -21.92 -15.93 6.09
CA GLY A 214 -20.83 -15.51 6.96
C GLY A 214 -20.92 -14.04 7.36
N MET A 215 -21.20 -13.16 6.40
CA MET A 215 -21.36 -11.73 6.68
C MET A 215 -22.57 -11.45 7.60
N ARG A 216 -23.69 -12.14 7.41
CA ARG A 216 -24.85 -12.04 8.32
C ARG A 216 -24.50 -12.52 9.73
N MET A 217 -23.77 -13.64 9.86
CA MET A 217 -23.31 -14.16 11.16
C MET A 217 -22.45 -13.15 11.91
N LEU A 218 -21.60 -12.42 11.18
CA LEU A 218 -20.67 -11.45 11.75
C LEU A 218 -21.29 -10.05 11.92
N ALA A 219 -22.58 -9.89 11.57
CA ALA A 219 -23.29 -8.60 11.54
C ALA A 219 -22.55 -7.53 10.75
N ARG A 220 -21.86 -7.93 9.66
CA ARG A 220 -21.13 -7.03 8.75
C ARG A 220 -22.01 -6.65 7.56
N PRO A 221 -21.94 -5.40 7.08
CA PRO A 221 -22.57 -5.02 5.82
C PRO A 221 -21.92 -5.75 4.66
N PHE A 222 -22.69 -6.16 3.67
CA PHE A 222 -22.16 -6.90 2.52
C PHE A 222 -22.96 -6.56 1.25
N ASP A 223 -22.25 -6.52 0.13
CA ASP A 223 -22.80 -6.41 -1.22
C ASP A 223 -21.90 -7.19 -2.18
N TRP A 224 -22.38 -8.36 -2.62
CA TRP A 224 -21.66 -9.18 -3.59
C TRP A 224 -21.48 -8.47 -4.93
N GLN A 225 -22.40 -7.61 -5.33
CA GLN A 225 -22.37 -6.94 -6.63
C GLN A 225 -21.55 -5.65 -6.64
N GLN A 226 -21.07 -5.19 -5.49
CA GLN A 226 -20.33 -3.94 -5.36
C GLN A 226 -19.06 -3.91 -6.22
N LEU A 227 -18.35 -5.03 -6.32
CA LEU A 227 -17.11 -5.19 -7.09
C LEU A 227 -17.24 -6.35 -8.07
N SER A 228 -16.46 -6.33 -9.15
CA SER A 228 -16.56 -7.35 -10.21
C SER A 228 -15.82 -8.64 -9.85
N ALA A 229 -14.58 -8.54 -9.38
CA ALA A 229 -13.67 -9.66 -9.14
C ALA A 229 -13.53 -10.02 -7.65
N SER A 230 -13.83 -9.09 -6.75
CA SER A 230 -13.61 -9.25 -5.32
C SER A 230 -14.85 -8.92 -4.49
N VAL A 231 -14.79 -9.21 -3.19
CA VAL A 231 -15.73 -8.72 -2.17
C VAL A 231 -14.97 -7.93 -1.12
N LEU A 232 -15.55 -6.82 -0.66
CA LEU A 232 -15.03 -6.01 0.43
C LEU A 232 -15.43 -6.64 1.77
N VAL A 233 -14.45 -7.01 2.60
CA VAL A 233 -14.68 -7.73 3.87
C VAL A 233 -14.43 -6.85 5.07
N SER A 234 -13.39 -6.00 5.00
CA SER A 234 -13.04 -5.07 6.06
C SER A 234 -12.54 -3.76 5.47
N ARG A 235 -12.84 -2.67 6.15
CA ARG A 235 -12.40 -1.32 5.79
C ARG A 235 -12.25 -0.46 7.02
N SER A 236 -11.22 0.37 7.07
CA SER A 236 -11.05 1.41 8.08
C SER A 236 -11.77 2.71 7.70
N LEU A 237 -11.90 2.99 6.40
CA LEU A 237 -12.58 4.18 5.86
C LEU A 237 -14.05 3.85 5.52
N HIS A 238 -15.00 4.67 6.01
CA HIS A 238 -16.44 4.41 5.85
C HIS A 238 -16.96 4.79 4.46
N ASP A 239 -16.57 5.96 3.96
CA ASP A 239 -17.03 6.47 2.67
C ASP A 239 -15.94 6.25 1.60
N LEU A 240 -16.19 5.31 0.71
CA LEU A 240 -15.27 4.94 -0.35
C LEU A 240 -15.89 5.25 -1.72
N PRO A 241 -15.22 6.04 -2.57
CA PRO A 241 -15.70 6.27 -3.91
C PRO A 241 -15.75 4.97 -4.71
N THR A 242 -16.82 4.81 -5.46
CA THR A 242 -17.01 3.65 -6.35
C THR A 242 -15.85 3.54 -7.37
N ASP A 243 -15.34 4.67 -7.84
CA ASP A 243 -14.23 4.70 -8.81
C ASP A 243 -12.93 4.15 -8.21
N LEU A 244 -12.63 4.46 -6.93
CA LEU A 244 -11.48 3.89 -6.22
C LEU A 244 -11.63 2.38 -6.07
N LEU A 245 -12.79 1.94 -5.58
CA LEU A 245 -13.08 0.52 -5.40
C LEU A 245 -12.96 -0.25 -6.72
N ASN A 246 -13.55 0.26 -7.80
CA ASN A 246 -13.45 -0.35 -9.12
C ASN A 246 -12.03 -0.34 -9.68
N ALA A 247 -11.23 0.65 -9.31
CA ALA A 247 -9.86 0.75 -9.73
C ALA A 247 -8.99 -0.34 -9.06
N VAL A 248 -9.08 -0.47 -7.75
CA VAL A 248 -8.33 -1.48 -6.99
C VAL A 248 -8.80 -2.91 -7.26
N ASP A 249 -10.10 -3.11 -7.56
CA ASP A 249 -10.66 -4.42 -7.93
C ASP A 249 -10.09 -4.95 -9.26
N ARG A 250 -9.79 -4.04 -10.20
CA ARG A 250 -9.19 -4.39 -11.51
C ARG A 250 -7.69 -4.65 -11.45
N GLU A 251 -7.02 -4.21 -10.41
CA GLU A 251 -5.56 -4.30 -10.23
C GLU A 251 -5.11 -5.58 -9.53
N TYR A 252 -6.01 -6.56 -9.42
CA TYR A 252 -5.64 -7.85 -8.87
C TYR A 252 -4.35 -8.39 -9.51
N SER A 253 -3.35 -8.64 -8.68
CA SER A 253 -2.06 -9.22 -9.07
C SER A 253 -1.70 -10.35 -8.13
N ASP A 254 -1.39 -11.50 -8.69
CA ASP A 254 -1.10 -12.71 -7.93
C ASP A 254 0.23 -12.65 -7.16
N ALA A 255 1.14 -11.73 -7.47
CA ALA A 255 2.52 -11.84 -7.00
C ALA A 255 3.18 -10.55 -6.51
N GLU A 256 2.71 -9.36 -6.89
CA GLU A 256 3.48 -8.12 -6.68
C GLU A 256 2.66 -6.99 -6.06
N ILE A 257 3.33 -6.18 -5.23
CA ILE A 257 2.76 -4.92 -4.73
C ILE A 257 2.63 -3.95 -5.90
N ARG A 258 1.44 -3.38 -6.08
CA ARG A 258 1.17 -2.35 -7.10
C ARG A 258 0.81 -1.05 -6.44
N VAL A 259 1.48 0.02 -6.85
CA VAL A 259 1.21 1.38 -6.40
C VAL A 259 0.50 2.16 -7.50
N ARG A 260 -0.54 2.87 -7.13
CA ARG A 260 -1.31 3.77 -7.99
C ARG A 260 -1.35 5.17 -7.41
N ASP A 261 -1.17 6.16 -8.27
CA ASP A 261 -1.29 7.57 -7.95
C ASP A 261 -2.74 8.10 -8.09
N GLY A 262 -3.05 9.05 -7.24
CA GLY A 262 -4.11 10.02 -7.44
C GLY A 262 -5.55 9.55 -7.50
N VAL A 263 -6.13 9.16 -6.35
CA VAL A 263 -7.59 9.12 -6.22
C VAL A 263 -8.04 10.27 -5.31
N GLY A 264 -8.79 11.23 -5.88
CA GLY A 264 -9.42 12.30 -5.10
C GLY A 264 -10.66 11.78 -4.36
N LEU A 265 -10.72 12.00 -3.05
CA LEU A 265 -11.83 11.65 -2.18
C LEU A 265 -12.12 12.84 -1.26
N ASP A 266 -13.30 13.45 -1.34
CA ASP A 266 -13.75 14.56 -0.48
C ASP A 266 -12.72 15.68 -0.29
N GLY A 267 -12.00 16.04 -1.36
CA GLY A 267 -10.92 17.04 -1.34
C GLY A 267 -9.56 16.51 -0.87
N LEU A 268 -9.48 15.24 -0.46
CA LEU A 268 -8.23 14.54 -0.13
C LEU A 268 -7.71 13.80 -1.36
N ASN A 269 -6.40 13.60 -1.41
CA ASN A 269 -5.73 12.86 -2.48
C ASN A 269 -5.05 11.62 -1.92
N TYR A 270 -5.64 10.46 -2.18
CA TYR A 270 -5.08 9.18 -1.76
C TYR A 270 -4.22 8.54 -2.86
N TRP A 271 -3.10 7.98 -2.44
CA TRP A 271 -2.36 7.02 -3.22
C TRP A 271 -2.65 5.63 -2.68
N SER A 272 -2.81 4.65 -3.55
CA SER A 272 -3.09 3.28 -3.13
C SER A 272 -1.92 2.36 -3.41
N ALA A 273 -1.73 1.36 -2.53
CA ALA A 273 -0.90 0.21 -2.80
C ALA A 273 -1.69 -1.06 -2.53
N THR A 274 -1.69 -1.97 -3.49
CA THR A 274 -2.33 -3.28 -3.39
C THR A 274 -1.29 -4.32 -3.02
N ILE A 275 -1.47 -4.98 -1.88
CA ILE A 275 -0.56 -5.98 -1.30
C ILE A 275 -1.26 -7.34 -1.39
N PRO A 276 -0.67 -8.35 -2.06
CA PRO A 276 -1.26 -9.69 -2.13
C PRO A 276 -1.23 -10.38 -0.76
N VAL A 277 -2.33 -11.06 -0.43
CA VAL A 277 -2.48 -11.89 0.77
C VAL A 277 -2.60 -13.35 0.36
N ASN A 278 -1.59 -14.15 0.74
CA ASN A 278 -1.49 -15.55 0.38
C ASN A 278 -2.01 -16.44 1.50
N ASP A 279 -2.70 -17.51 1.13
CA ASP A 279 -3.09 -18.58 2.06
C ASP A 279 -1.94 -19.58 2.32
N ALA A 280 -2.18 -20.53 3.21
CA ALA A 280 -1.22 -21.59 3.57
C ALA A 280 -0.84 -22.50 2.38
N GLY A 281 -1.65 -22.52 1.30
CA GLY A 281 -1.35 -23.22 0.04
C GLY A 281 -0.55 -22.36 -0.95
N GLY A 282 -0.17 -21.13 -0.59
CA GLY A 282 0.57 -20.21 -1.47
C GLY A 282 -0.29 -19.51 -2.52
N ARG A 283 -1.64 -19.65 -2.45
CA ARG A 283 -2.54 -18.98 -3.37
C ARG A 283 -2.78 -17.53 -2.91
N SER A 284 -2.71 -16.59 -3.83
CA SER A 284 -3.14 -15.21 -3.57
C SER A 284 -4.67 -15.17 -3.53
N VAL A 285 -5.25 -15.17 -2.35
CA VAL A 285 -6.70 -15.30 -2.13
C VAL A 285 -7.37 -13.96 -1.83
N ALA A 286 -6.58 -12.95 -1.49
CA ALA A 286 -7.07 -11.62 -1.18
C ALA A 286 -6.03 -10.54 -1.50
N SER A 287 -6.50 -9.31 -1.48
CA SER A 287 -5.68 -8.11 -1.58
C SER A 287 -5.91 -7.22 -0.37
N LEU A 288 -4.83 -6.83 0.30
CA LEU A 288 -4.87 -5.74 1.28
C LEU A 288 -4.51 -4.44 0.55
N VAL A 289 -5.47 -3.53 0.47
CA VAL A 289 -5.28 -2.22 -0.16
C VAL A 289 -4.94 -1.20 0.92
N MET A 290 -3.77 -0.62 0.82
CA MET A 290 -3.31 0.50 1.63
C MET A 290 -3.64 1.80 0.90
N LEU A 291 -4.30 2.74 1.59
CA LEU A 291 -4.57 4.09 1.11
C LEU A 291 -3.77 5.08 1.95
N HIS A 292 -2.88 5.81 1.30
CA HIS A 292 -2.06 6.83 1.93
C HIS A 292 -2.55 8.22 1.53
N ASP A 293 -2.92 9.05 2.53
CA ASP A 293 -3.30 10.44 2.29
C ASP A 293 -2.07 11.29 1.94
N MET A 294 -2.01 11.70 0.68
CA MET A 294 -0.94 12.53 0.12
C MET A 294 -1.32 14.01 -0.01
N THR A 295 -2.48 14.42 0.53
CA THR A 295 -3.04 15.77 0.34
C THR A 295 -2.08 16.87 0.78
N ALA A 296 -1.56 16.78 1.99
CA ALA A 296 -0.63 17.78 2.53
C ALA A 296 0.67 17.88 1.71
N ILE A 297 1.19 16.72 1.28
CA ILE A 297 2.41 16.64 0.45
C ILE A 297 2.15 17.25 -0.93
N MET A 298 1.00 16.94 -1.55
CA MET A 298 0.63 17.48 -2.85
C MET A 298 0.36 18.98 -2.81
N GLU A 299 -0.25 19.49 -1.74
CA GLU A 299 -0.46 20.92 -1.57
C GLU A 299 0.87 21.67 -1.37
N SER A 300 1.80 21.12 -0.59
CA SER A 300 3.15 21.68 -0.43
C SER A 300 3.89 21.75 -1.77
N SER A 301 3.90 20.65 -2.52
CA SER A 301 4.52 20.59 -3.84
C SER A 301 3.90 21.59 -4.83
N LYS A 302 2.57 21.76 -4.83
CA LYS A 302 1.91 22.78 -5.66
C LYS A 302 2.37 24.18 -5.32
N LYS A 303 2.50 24.50 -4.02
CA LYS A 303 3.00 25.81 -3.56
C LYS A 303 4.46 26.03 -3.97
N GLU A 304 5.32 25.02 -3.82
CA GLU A 304 6.72 25.08 -4.23
C GLU A 304 6.88 25.25 -5.73
N THR A 305 6.10 24.51 -6.53
CA THR A 305 6.06 24.64 -7.99
C THR A 305 5.57 26.03 -8.41
N LEU A 306 4.52 26.56 -7.77
CA LEU A 306 4.03 27.91 -8.05
C LEU A 306 5.08 28.96 -7.73
N LEU A 307 5.76 28.84 -6.58
CA LEU A 307 6.85 29.73 -6.17
C LEU A 307 8.02 29.68 -7.16
N PHE A 308 8.42 28.49 -7.61
CA PHE A 308 9.44 28.31 -8.65
C PHE A 308 9.08 29.05 -9.93
N PHE A 309 7.86 28.91 -10.46
CA PHE A 309 7.43 29.62 -11.65
C PHE A 309 7.31 31.14 -11.44
N ALA A 310 6.83 31.57 -10.27
CA ALA A 310 6.76 33.00 -9.94
C ALA A 310 8.14 33.65 -9.88
N LEU A 311 9.11 33.03 -9.21
CA LEU A 311 10.50 33.50 -9.13
C LEU A 311 11.17 33.47 -10.51
N SER A 312 11.00 32.39 -11.26
CA SER A 312 11.53 32.27 -12.63
C SER A 312 10.99 33.35 -13.57
N THR A 313 9.70 33.67 -13.44
CA THR A 313 9.05 34.78 -14.17
C THR A 313 9.65 36.11 -13.75
N ALA A 314 9.78 36.40 -12.47
CA ALA A 314 10.35 37.65 -11.98
C ALA A 314 11.81 37.84 -12.45
N ILE A 315 12.62 36.80 -12.36
CA ILE A 315 14.01 36.81 -12.87
C ILE A 315 14.04 37.07 -14.36
N SER A 316 13.21 36.38 -15.15
CA SER A 316 13.15 36.55 -16.61
C SER A 316 12.78 37.99 -17.01
N TRP A 317 11.78 38.58 -16.36
CA TRP A 317 11.38 39.95 -16.61
C TRP A 317 12.45 40.96 -16.17
N SER A 318 13.12 40.73 -15.06
CA SER A 318 14.21 41.57 -14.58
C SER A 318 15.40 41.59 -15.55
N LEU A 319 15.80 40.41 -16.03
CA LEU A 319 16.85 40.27 -17.02
C LEU A 319 16.43 40.89 -18.39
N PHE A 320 15.20 40.69 -18.81
CA PHE A 320 14.68 41.31 -20.03
C PHE A 320 14.72 42.83 -19.94
N ALA A 321 14.27 43.42 -18.83
CA ALA A 321 14.30 44.86 -18.60
C ALA A 321 15.75 45.41 -18.58
N LEU A 322 16.66 44.71 -17.89
CA LEU A 322 18.08 45.09 -17.84
C LEU A 322 18.70 45.11 -19.27
N PHE A 323 18.55 44.01 -19.99
CA PHE A 323 19.09 43.91 -21.35
C PHE A 323 18.39 44.88 -22.34
N TRP A 324 17.10 45.14 -22.15
CA TRP A 324 16.40 46.17 -22.90
C TRP A 324 17.02 47.55 -22.76
N VAL A 325 17.40 47.94 -21.54
CA VAL A 325 18.05 49.21 -21.24
C VAL A 325 19.50 49.25 -21.80
N VAL A 326 20.27 48.15 -21.55
CA VAL A 326 21.67 48.07 -21.99
C VAL A 326 21.78 48.09 -23.53
N LEU A 327 21.01 47.26 -24.23
CA LEU A 327 21.01 47.26 -25.68
C LEU A 327 20.43 48.55 -26.26
N GLY A 328 19.51 49.21 -25.51
CA GLY A 328 19.00 50.50 -25.93
C GLY A 328 20.07 51.58 -25.95
N ARG A 329 20.87 51.62 -24.90
CA ARG A 329 22.01 52.58 -24.84
C ARG A 329 23.05 52.26 -25.90
N ALA A 330 23.36 50.99 -26.13
CA ALA A 330 24.30 50.60 -27.20
C ALA A 330 23.80 50.94 -28.61
N GLU A 331 22.50 50.77 -28.93
CA GLU A 331 21.92 51.22 -30.18
C GLU A 331 22.03 52.75 -30.37
N GLU A 332 21.79 53.54 -29.32
CA GLU A 332 21.90 55.00 -29.36
C GLU A 332 23.36 55.47 -29.54
N GLU A 333 24.33 54.79 -28.94
CA GLU A 333 25.75 55.10 -29.12
C GLU A 333 26.23 54.77 -30.55
N LEU A 334 25.79 53.63 -31.12
CA LEU A 334 26.11 53.23 -32.49
C LEU A 334 25.42 54.12 -33.52
N ALA A 335 24.26 54.69 -33.21
CA ALA A 335 23.52 55.61 -34.09
C ALA A 335 24.04 57.06 -34.06
N ARG A 336 24.96 57.39 -33.14
CA ARG A 336 25.57 58.74 -33.15
C ARG A 336 26.47 58.87 -34.36
N PRO A 337 26.18 59.86 -35.28
CA PRO A 337 27.00 60.03 -36.47
C PRO A 337 28.40 60.50 -36.10
N GLU A 338 29.42 59.95 -36.76
CA GLU A 338 30.85 60.33 -36.67
C GLU A 338 31.14 61.84 -36.94
N SER A 339 30.10 62.63 -37.18
CA SER A 339 30.22 64.07 -37.47
C SER A 339 30.94 64.90 -36.40
N SER A 340 31.00 64.38 -35.15
CA SER A 340 31.73 65.05 -34.05
C SER A 340 33.25 64.85 -34.12
N TYR A 341 33.71 63.78 -34.79
CA TYR A 341 35.16 63.55 -34.94
C TYR A 341 35.74 64.43 -36.05
N TRP A 342 35.06 64.54 -37.16
CA TRP A 342 35.50 65.38 -38.29
C TRP A 342 35.34 66.88 -38.05
N GLN A 343 34.44 67.32 -37.16
CA GLN A 343 34.35 68.72 -36.72
C GLN A 343 35.50 69.14 -35.80
N ARG A 344 36.12 68.28 -35.08
CA ARG A 344 37.32 68.55 -34.27
C ARG A 344 38.59 68.61 -35.11
N VAL A 345 38.67 67.81 -36.16
CA VAL A 345 39.83 67.80 -37.07
C VAL A 345 39.87 69.02 -37.99
N ARG A 346 38.72 69.62 -38.29
CA ARG A 346 38.65 70.84 -39.11
C ARG A 346 38.96 72.18 -38.39
N ARG A 347 39.22 72.13 -37.08
CA ARG A 347 39.64 73.31 -36.28
C ARG A 347 41.14 73.32 -36.02
N VAL A 348 41.96 73.02 -37.05
CA VAL A 348 43.38 73.36 -36.98
C VAL A 348 43.47 74.75 -37.63
N PRO A 349 43.93 75.81 -36.90
CA PRO A 349 44.05 77.13 -37.51
C PRO A 349 45.22 77.17 -38.51
N GLU A 350 44.94 77.56 -39.73
CA GLU A 350 45.95 78.03 -40.67
C GLU A 350 46.63 79.30 -40.03
N ARG A 351 47.70 79.05 -39.36
CA ARG A 351 48.70 80.08 -39.07
C ARG A 351 50.06 79.47 -39.38
N LEU A 352 50.55 79.80 -40.57
CA LEU A 352 51.97 79.97 -40.86
C LEU A 352 52.10 80.18 -42.41
N ASN A 353 51.98 81.45 -42.79
CA ASN A 353 52.68 81.97 -43.94
C ASN A 353 52.57 83.46 -43.87
N SER A 354 53.59 84.11 -43.29
CA SER A 354 54.08 85.47 -43.58
C SER A 354 55.40 85.67 -42.82
N HIS A 355 56.44 85.44 -43.47
CA HIS A 355 57.69 86.11 -43.74
C HIS A 355 58.75 85.19 -44.21
#